data_6b26f5ed3e376e8ba51bab6b0b045bab
#
_entry.id   6b26f5ed3e376e8ba51bab6b0b045bab
#
_cell.length_a   1.000
_cell.length_b   1.000
_cell.length_c   1.000
_cell.angle_alpha   90.00
_cell.angle_beta   90.00
_cell.angle_gamma   90.00
#
_symmetry.space_group_name_H-M   'P 1'
#
loop_
_entity.id
_entity.type
_entity.pdbx_description
1 polymer ?
#
loop_
_entity_poly.entity_id
_entity_poly.type
_entity_poly.pdbx_seq_one_letter_code
_entity_poly.pdbx_strand_id
1 'polypeptide(L)'
;MEGCRSCASQAAEYPAGTGCGDTQAIDVLAWAADAAGYEPDPWQSWFLTQSLGVLPDSTWAASDVGLIVSRQNGKGTILEIRELGGLFVLGEELIIHTSHEFKTSAEHFRRVKTVFDDHPALRKRVKRIAGSHGEEAIELFPQPTLIFGAGRRQITRRVAGRLRFLARSKGSGRGFSCDCLVYDEAMILSEDQVAASLPTMSARANPQIWYAGSAGDEDSAQFGAVRNRIVKNTCDLCGAEWSINPHNDACPRDEVTGRPSNYFITCAKHDDRDEPRSWAKANPGYGYRISEKFTRNTEMANMPPFKFDRERLGVGAWPQPEAPWAVINEIAWQKLAVSQEKAGFPVQPIVFALDIDEDGRSATISAAWDHGESGRVVLEIPRGCSRQGSDWIMAKAKELYEKRKPLAMVIPKSGPAAALIPEGRKLWRERCVEIGTAEEAAAFAWLIQQVRADKLWHFGQEGAPTLWHAVATAATRVVGDGGKAWSRRDSESDITPATSATLAAYILNRDRRNYDLMSSIG
;
A
#
# COMPACT_ATOMS: atom_id res chain seq x y z
N MET A 1 -3.65 14.11 -27.28
CA MET A 1 -2.77 13.89 -26.10
C MET A 1 -2.33 12.43 -26.15
N GLU A 2 -1.22 12.16 -26.84
CA GLU A 2 -0.61 10.84 -26.83
C GLU A 2 0.26 10.77 -25.57
N GLY A 3 -0.23 10.03 -24.56
CA GLY A 3 0.39 9.92 -23.27
C GLY A 3 1.66 9.08 -23.30
N CYS A 4 2.59 9.44 -22.44
CA CYS A 4 3.75 8.64 -22.09
C CYS A 4 3.31 7.21 -21.75
N ARG A 5 3.83 6.22 -22.47
CA ARG A 5 3.61 4.81 -22.15
C ARG A 5 4.57 4.44 -21.04
N SER A 6 4.07 4.12 -19.87
CA SER A 6 4.86 3.61 -18.76
C SER A 6 5.51 2.28 -19.16
N CYS A 7 6.72 2.07 -18.71
CA CYS A 7 7.55 0.94 -19.09
C CYS A 7 7.29 -0.25 -18.14
N ALA A 8 6.17 -0.92 -18.29
CA ALA A 8 6.03 -2.25 -17.70
C ALA A 8 6.77 -3.24 -18.58
N SER A 9 7.99 -3.60 -18.26
CA SER A 9 8.70 -4.65 -18.98
C SER A 9 8.99 -5.83 -18.06
N GLN A 10 8.45 -6.95 -18.44
CA GLN A 10 9.00 -8.22 -18.02
C GLN A 10 10.24 -8.51 -18.87
N ALA A 11 11.31 -8.84 -18.18
CA ALA A 11 12.64 -9.11 -18.65
C ALA A 11 12.79 -9.99 -19.91
N ALA A 12 13.66 -9.64 -20.74
CA ALA A 12 14.76 -10.32 -21.41
C ALA A 12 15.29 -9.53 -22.61
N GLU A 13 14.50 -8.63 -23.19
CA GLU A 13 14.96 -7.66 -24.18
C GLU A 13 14.39 -6.30 -23.79
N TYR A 14 15.26 -5.33 -23.50
CA TYR A 14 14.85 -3.95 -23.29
C TYR A 14 14.09 -3.49 -24.53
N PRO A 15 12.80 -3.10 -24.42
CA PRO A 15 12.06 -2.70 -25.61
C PRO A 15 12.76 -1.52 -26.27
N ALA A 16 13.08 -1.69 -27.55
CA ALA A 16 13.60 -0.60 -28.37
C ALA A 16 12.61 0.57 -28.29
N GLY A 17 13.07 1.70 -27.73
CA GLY A 17 12.41 2.96 -27.52
C GLY A 17 11.02 3.14 -28.12
N THR A 18 9.99 3.00 -27.32
CA THR A 18 8.72 3.68 -27.57
C THR A 18 8.80 5.03 -26.88
N GLY A 19 9.30 6.04 -27.62
CA GLY A 19 9.68 7.33 -27.11
C GLY A 19 8.64 8.02 -26.26
N CYS A 20 8.96 8.21 -24.99
CA CYS A 20 8.75 9.52 -24.39
C CYS A 20 9.63 10.47 -25.22
N GLY A 21 9.14 11.64 -25.60
CA GLY A 21 9.87 12.63 -26.39
C GLY A 21 11.37 12.82 -26.06
N ASP A 22 11.87 14.01 -25.98
CA ASP A 22 13.25 14.28 -25.55
C ASP A 22 13.50 13.75 -24.12
N THR A 23 14.74 13.36 -23.84
CA THR A 23 15.16 12.95 -22.48
C THR A 23 16.38 13.75 -22.04
N GLN A 24 16.40 14.12 -20.76
CA GLN A 24 17.58 14.73 -20.13
C GLN A 24 18.66 13.70 -19.75
N ALA A 25 18.36 12.42 -19.90
CA ALA A 25 19.28 11.35 -19.51
C ALA A 25 20.58 11.32 -20.33
N ILE A 26 20.55 11.74 -21.60
CA ILE A 26 21.74 11.75 -22.46
C ILE A 26 22.84 12.60 -21.83
N ASP A 27 22.50 13.84 -21.45
CA ASP A 27 23.44 14.76 -20.83
C ASP A 27 23.87 14.30 -19.44
N VAL A 28 22.93 13.75 -18.65
CA VAL A 28 23.21 13.21 -17.31
C VAL A 28 24.15 12.02 -17.36
N LEU A 29 23.90 11.05 -18.27
CA LEU A 29 24.72 9.86 -18.42
C LEU A 29 26.11 10.20 -18.98
N ALA A 30 26.19 11.08 -19.99
CA ALA A 30 27.47 11.55 -20.51
C ALA A 30 28.30 12.27 -19.42
N TRP A 31 27.66 13.16 -18.65
CA TRP A 31 28.31 13.80 -17.52
C TRP A 31 28.77 12.80 -16.47
N ALA A 32 27.94 11.82 -16.12
CA ALA A 32 28.26 10.81 -15.12
C ALA A 32 29.48 9.96 -15.51
N ALA A 33 29.58 9.58 -16.80
CA ALA A 33 30.73 8.85 -17.32
C ALA A 33 31.99 9.73 -17.34
N ASP A 34 31.91 10.92 -17.94
CA ASP A 34 33.08 11.77 -18.18
C ASP A 34 33.63 12.46 -16.94
N ALA A 35 32.74 12.94 -16.07
CA ALA A 35 33.13 13.76 -14.92
C ALA A 35 33.21 12.97 -13.60
N ALA A 36 32.45 11.91 -13.44
CA ALA A 36 32.33 11.14 -12.21
C ALA A 36 32.73 9.65 -12.37
N GLY A 37 33.14 9.22 -13.56
CA GLY A 37 33.66 7.89 -13.81
C GLY A 37 32.63 6.74 -13.63
N TYR A 38 31.34 7.03 -13.75
CA TYR A 38 30.31 6.00 -13.67
C TYR A 38 30.23 5.18 -14.97
N GLU A 39 30.16 3.88 -14.81
CA GLU A 39 29.87 2.92 -15.88
C GLU A 39 28.56 2.19 -15.57
N PRO A 40 27.40 2.81 -15.86
CA PRO A 40 26.12 2.20 -15.57
C PRO A 40 25.86 0.98 -16.47
N ASP A 41 25.30 -0.05 -15.90
CA ASP A 41 24.83 -1.22 -16.64
C ASP A 41 23.79 -0.84 -17.68
N PRO A 42 23.60 -1.63 -18.76
CA PRO A 42 22.60 -1.32 -19.80
C PRO A 42 21.19 -1.08 -19.25
N TRP A 43 20.74 -1.86 -18.27
CA TRP A 43 19.43 -1.69 -17.65
C TRP A 43 19.32 -0.40 -16.84
N GLN A 44 20.42 0.03 -16.19
CA GLN A 44 20.48 1.29 -15.43
C GLN A 44 20.41 2.49 -16.38
N SER A 45 21.16 2.46 -17.47
CA SER A 45 21.11 3.48 -18.51
C SER A 45 19.73 3.57 -19.15
N TRP A 46 19.13 2.42 -19.48
CA TRP A 46 17.77 2.35 -19.99
C TRP A 46 16.77 2.97 -19.01
N PHE A 47 16.80 2.58 -17.71
CA PHE A 47 15.88 3.10 -16.72
C PHE A 47 16.01 4.61 -16.52
N LEU A 48 17.25 5.13 -16.46
CA LEU A 48 17.50 6.57 -16.38
C LEU A 48 16.97 7.30 -17.63
N THR A 49 17.13 6.72 -18.81
CA THR A 49 16.62 7.29 -20.05
C THR A 49 15.09 7.43 -20.03
N GLN A 50 14.39 6.44 -19.51
CA GLN A 50 12.94 6.50 -19.40
C GLN A 50 12.48 7.48 -18.30
N SER A 51 13.12 7.45 -17.13
CA SER A 51 12.71 8.23 -15.97
C SER A 51 13.02 9.73 -16.07
N LEU A 52 13.97 10.12 -16.92
CA LEU A 52 14.32 11.52 -17.19
C LEU A 52 13.71 12.05 -18.51
N GLY A 53 12.65 11.42 -18.98
CA GLY A 53 11.87 11.89 -20.13
C GLY A 53 11.20 13.24 -19.85
N VAL A 54 11.15 14.10 -20.88
CA VAL A 54 10.54 15.44 -20.77
C VAL A 54 9.48 15.65 -21.86
N LEU A 55 8.48 16.43 -21.51
CA LEU A 55 7.44 16.89 -22.42
C LEU A 55 7.96 18.07 -23.28
N PRO A 56 7.22 18.45 -24.36
CA PRO A 56 7.61 19.58 -25.22
C PRO A 56 7.76 20.92 -24.49
N ASP A 57 7.15 21.09 -23.33
CA ASP A 57 7.27 22.28 -22.48
C ASP A 57 8.44 22.20 -21.50
N SER A 58 9.25 21.15 -21.58
CA SER A 58 10.39 20.84 -20.70
C SER A 58 10.01 20.45 -19.27
N THR A 59 8.75 20.13 -18.98
CA THR A 59 8.37 19.49 -17.73
C THR A 59 8.64 17.97 -17.79
N TRP A 60 8.80 17.33 -16.63
CA TRP A 60 8.96 15.88 -16.58
C TRP A 60 7.77 15.18 -17.24
N ALA A 61 8.04 14.19 -18.06
CA ALA A 61 7.01 13.32 -18.62
C ALA A 61 6.31 12.47 -17.52
N ALA A 62 7.05 12.20 -16.45
CA ALA A 62 6.52 11.59 -15.22
C ALA A 62 7.08 12.31 -13.99
N SER A 63 6.21 12.85 -13.16
CA SER A 63 6.58 13.46 -11.88
C SER A 63 6.97 12.41 -10.83
N ASP A 64 6.47 11.19 -10.97
CA ASP A 64 6.78 10.07 -10.09
C ASP A 64 7.59 9.00 -10.82
N VAL A 65 8.61 8.47 -10.14
CA VAL A 65 9.46 7.39 -10.65
C VAL A 65 9.48 6.24 -9.65
N GLY A 66 9.15 5.02 -10.12
CA GLY A 66 9.10 3.81 -9.30
C GLY A 66 10.13 2.77 -9.74
N LEU A 67 11.05 2.39 -8.87
CA LEU A 67 12.07 1.37 -9.13
C LEU A 67 11.96 0.23 -8.14
N ILE A 68 11.51 -0.93 -8.60
CA ILE A 68 11.39 -2.15 -7.80
C ILE A 68 12.36 -3.19 -8.34
N VAL A 69 13.44 -3.42 -7.63
CA VAL A 69 14.48 -4.38 -8.01
C VAL A 69 15.11 -5.00 -6.78
N SER A 70 15.40 -6.31 -6.83
CA SER A 70 16.01 -7.05 -5.73
C SER A 70 17.36 -6.45 -5.30
N ARG A 71 17.77 -6.77 -4.08
CA ARG A 71 19.03 -6.27 -3.50
C ARG A 71 20.24 -6.65 -4.37
N GLN A 72 21.29 -5.82 -4.32
CA GLN A 72 22.58 -6.00 -4.99
C GLN A 72 22.54 -5.93 -6.53
N ASN A 73 21.47 -5.47 -7.13
CA ASN A 73 21.41 -5.22 -8.57
C ASN A 73 22.04 -3.89 -9.01
N GLY A 74 22.46 -3.03 -8.07
CA GLY A 74 23.06 -1.73 -8.40
C GLY A 74 22.07 -0.55 -8.41
N LYS A 75 20.94 -0.65 -7.70
CA LYS A 75 19.95 0.44 -7.53
C LYS A 75 20.60 1.76 -7.08
N GLY A 76 21.55 1.68 -6.12
CA GLY A 76 22.23 2.87 -5.59
C GLY A 76 22.96 3.68 -6.66
N THR A 77 23.56 3.03 -7.67
CA THR A 77 24.24 3.71 -8.77
C THR A 77 23.26 4.59 -9.59
N ILE A 78 22.04 4.10 -9.82
CA ILE A 78 20.98 4.90 -10.47
C ILE A 78 20.67 6.15 -9.67
N LEU A 79 20.49 6.02 -8.35
CA LEU A 79 20.19 7.14 -7.45
C LEU A 79 21.34 8.13 -7.40
N GLU A 80 22.59 7.66 -7.31
CA GLU A 80 23.79 8.51 -7.34
C GLU A 80 23.89 9.32 -8.65
N ILE A 81 23.72 8.66 -9.79
CA ILE A 81 23.75 9.34 -11.11
C ILE A 81 22.61 10.35 -11.21
N ARG A 82 21.39 10.01 -10.76
CA ARG A 82 20.25 10.93 -10.74
C ARG A 82 20.50 12.16 -9.87
N GLU A 83 21.00 11.96 -8.67
CA GLU A 83 21.24 13.03 -7.68
C GLU A 83 22.38 13.95 -8.12
N LEU A 84 23.50 13.38 -8.53
CA LEU A 84 24.64 14.16 -9.01
C LEU A 84 24.32 14.84 -10.35
N GLY A 85 23.66 14.15 -11.27
CA GLY A 85 23.16 14.75 -12.50
C GLY A 85 22.18 15.89 -12.24
N GLY A 86 21.31 15.75 -11.22
CA GLY A 86 20.43 16.82 -10.77
C GLY A 86 21.17 18.08 -10.35
N LEU A 87 22.26 17.92 -9.57
CA LEU A 87 23.08 19.03 -9.11
C LEU A 87 23.91 19.68 -10.22
N PHE A 88 24.51 18.89 -11.11
CA PHE A 88 25.54 19.37 -12.04
C PHE A 88 25.03 19.64 -13.45
N VAL A 89 23.97 18.94 -13.88
CA VAL A 89 23.42 19.01 -15.24
C VAL A 89 22.05 19.67 -15.26
N LEU A 90 21.12 19.20 -14.41
CA LEU A 90 19.71 19.64 -14.42
C LEU A 90 19.48 20.97 -13.68
N GLY A 91 20.46 21.43 -12.87
CA GLY A 91 20.37 22.69 -12.15
C GLY A 91 19.37 22.69 -10.99
N GLU A 92 19.19 21.56 -10.35
CA GLU A 92 18.34 21.42 -9.16
C GLU A 92 18.99 22.10 -7.96
N GLU A 93 18.21 22.89 -7.22
CA GLU A 93 18.69 23.66 -6.06
C GLU A 93 18.74 22.82 -4.79
N LEU A 94 17.76 21.93 -4.64
CA LEU A 94 17.69 21.05 -3.49
C LEU A 94 17.21 19.67 -3.89
N ILE A 95 18.06 18.69 -3.60
CA ILE A 95 17.74 17.26 -3.70
C ILE A 95 17.75 16.69 -2.28
N ILE A 96 16.72 15.93 -1.93
CA ILE A 96 16.62 15.25 -0.64
C ILE A 96 16.62 13.75 -0.87
N HIS A 97 17.63 13.06 -0.35
CA HIS A 97 17.69 11.61 -0.27
C HIS A 97 17.22 11.16 1.11
N THR A 98 16.23 10.27 1.16
CA THR A 98 15.74 9.72 2.42
C THR A 98 15.80 8.21 2.43
N SER A 99 16.14 7.62 3.58
CA SER A 99 16.02 6.18 3.83
C SER A 99 15.34 5.92 5.17
N HIS A 100 14.96 4.65 5.42
CA HIS A 100 14.30 4.28 6.68
C HIS A 100 15.22 4.52 7.87
N GLU A 101 16.46 4.02 7.79
CA GLU A 101 17.45 4.14 8.84
C GLU A 101 18.55 5.14 8.48
N PHE A 102 19.05 5.84 9.50
CA PHE A 102 20.19 6.75 9.35
C PHE A 102 21.43 6.05 8.76
N LYS A 103 21.69 4.79 9.14
CA LYS A 103 22.83 4.02 8.62
C LYS A 103 22.81 3.88 7.10
N THR A 104 21.64 3.66 6.52
CA THR A 104 21.48 3.52 5.06
C THR A 104 21.73 4.85 4.36
N SER A 105 21.16 5.95 4.86
CA SER A 105 21.45 7.30 4.35
C SER A 105 22.93 7.66 4.47
N ALA A 106 23.55 7.33 5.61
CA ALA A 106 24.96 7.61 5.84
C ALA A 106 25.88 6.78 4.91
N GLU A 107 25.51 5.56 4.57
CA GLU A 107 26.26 4.75 3.60
C GLU A 107 26.15 5.32 2.19
N HIS A 108 24.96 5.73 1.78
CA HIS A 108 24.77 6.40 0.49
C HIS A 108 25.56 7.72 0.43
N PHE A 109 25.50 8.52 1.50
CA PHE A 109 26.31 9.74 1.63
C PHE A 109 27.82 9.47 1.48
N ARG A 110 28.37 8.40 2.12
CA ARG A 110 29.78 8.04 2.00
C ARG A 110 30.15 7.71 0.56
N ARG A 111 29.32 6.95 -0.15
CA ARG A 111 29.52 6.60 -1.55
C ARG A 111 29.56 7.84 -2.45
N VAL A 112 28.57 8.72 -2.29
CA VAL A 112 28.54 10.00 -3.03
C VAL A 112 29.75 10.87 -2.67
N LYS A 113 30.13 10.92 -1.39
CA LYS A 113 31.33 11.66 -0.93
C LYS A 113 32.61 11.13 -1.59
N THR A 114 32.76 9.81 -1.71
CA THR A 114 33.92 9.17 -2.37
C THR A 114 34.06 9.65 -3.82
N VAL A 115 32.98 9.86 -4.55
CA VAL A 115 33.03 10.41 -5.91
C VAL A 115 33.74 11.78 -5.93
N PHE A 116 33.46 12.64 -4.94
CA PHE A 116 34.15 13.94 -4.83
C PHE A 116 35.61 13.83 -4.37
N ASP A 117 35.92 12.86 -3.54
CA ASP A 117 37.27 12.61 -3.08
C ASP A 117 38.17 12.08 -4.21
N ASP A 118 37.62 11.23 -5.09
CA ASP A 118 38.32 10.62 -6.21
C ASP A 118 38.42 11.54 -7.45
N HIS A 119 37.57 12.57 -7.54
CA HIS A 119 37.53 13.49 -8.69
C HIS A 119 37.82 14.94 -8.28
N PRO A 120 39.10 15.39 -8.29
CA PRO A 120 39.50 16.74 -7.84
C PRO A 120 38.79 17.88 -8.56
N ALA A 121 38.39 17.69 -9.82
CA ALA A 121 37.63 18.67 -10.60
C ALA A 121 36.24 18.91 -9.99
N LEU A 122 35.54 17.85 -9.60
CA LEU A 122 34.26 17.93 -8.91
C LEU A 122 34.43 18.48 -7.48
N ARG A 123 35.48 18.05 -6.78
CA ARG A 123 35.76 18.50 -5.42
C ARG A 123 35.94 20.02 -5.33
N LYS A 124 36.56 20.68 -6.31
CA LYS A 124 36.69 22.14 -6.40
C LYS A 124 35.34 22.88 -6.47
N ARG A 125 34.28 22.20 -6.90
CA ARG A 125 32.94 22.78 -7.02
C ARG A 125 32.13 22.64 -5.72
N VAL A 126 32.63 21.88 -4.75
CA VAL A 126 31.99 21.67 -3.45
C VAL A 126 32.37 22.77 -2.50
N LYS A 127 31.37 23.51 -2.01
CA LYS A 127 31.51 24.55 -0.99
C LYS A 127 31.67 23.95 0.42
N ARG A 128 30.83 22.94 0.72
CA ARG A 128 30.78 22.31 2.04
C ARG A 128 30.34 20.86 1.94
N ILE A 129 30.96 19.99 2.71
CA ILE A 129 30.48 18.65 3.03
C ILE A 129 30.22 18.62 4.52
N ALA A 130 28.97 18.49 4.93
CA ALA A 130 28.58 18.27 6.33
C ALA A 130 28.43 16.77 6.54
N GLY A 131 29.08 16.21 7.55
CA GLY A 131 29.09 14.75 7.81
C GLY A 131 28.83 14.41 9.26
N SER A 132 28.04 15.19 9.99
CA SER A 132 27.81 14.95 11.41
C SER A 132 26.35 15.05 11.83
N HIS A 133 25.94 14.08 12.65
CA HIS A 133 24.75 14.13 13.50
C HIS A 133 23.39 14.33 12.80
N GLY A 134 23.18 13.69 11.63
CA GLY A 134 21.90 13.76 10.91
C GLY A 134 21.74 15.01 10.03
N GLU A 135 22.83 15.74 9.81
CA GLU A 135 22.88 16.89 8.89
C GLU A 135 23.79 16.62 7.68
N GLU A 136 23.89 15.35 7.28
CA GLU A 136 24.71 14.97 6.12
C GLU A 136 24.22 15.72 4.88
N ALA A 137 25.12 16.50 4.31
CA ALA A 137 24.82 17.32 3.13
C ALA A 137 26.06 17.63 2.31
N ILE A 138 25.85 17.80 1.02
CA ILE A 138 26.84 18.30 0.08
C ILE A 138 26.29 19.59 -0.54
N GLU A 139 27.01 20.69 -0.36
CA GLU A 139 26.63 21.99 -0.90
C GLU A 139 27.66 22.43 -1.97
N LEU A 140 27.17 22.90 -3.10
CA LEU A 140 28.00 23.39 -4.19
C LEU A 140 28.15 24.90 -4.13
N PHE A 141 29.29 25.42 -4.65
CA PHE A 141 29.39 26.84 -4.99
C PHE A 141 28.37 27.18 -6.10
N PRO A 142 27.83 28.43 -6.12
CA PRO A 142 26.98 28.87 -7.20
C PRO A 142 27.68 28.75 -8.56
N GLN A 143 27.11 28.01 -9.48
CA GLN A 143 27.67 27.80 -10.81
C GLN A 143 26.68 28.16 -11.91
N PRO A 144 27.16 28.64 -13.07
CA PRO A 144 26.28 28.85 -14.20
C PRO A 144 25.68 27.51 -14.63
N THR A 145 24.38 27.41 -14.65
CA THR A 145 23.66 26.22 -15.10
C THR A 145 22.65 26.66 -16.15
N LEU A 146 22.60 25.92 -17.25
CA LEU A 146 21.56 26.07 -18.27
C LEU A 146 20.29 25.43 -17.73
N ILE A 147 19.27 26.23 -17.52
CA ILE A 147 17.93 25.74 -17.15
C ILE A 147 16.96 26.08 -18.26
N PHE A 148 16.00 25.22 -18.48
CA PHE A 148 14.91 25.49 -19.42
C PHE A 148 13.86 26.34 -18.71
N GLY A 149 13.69 27.58 -19.20
CA GLY A 149 12.58 28.44 -18.78
C GLY A 149 11.31 28.16 -19.58
N ALA A 150 10.21 28.75 -19.17
CA ALA A 150 8.95 28.64 -19.90
C ALA A 150 9.12 28.95 -21.40
N GLY A 151 8.61 28.06 -22.26
CA GLY A 151 8.69 28.21 -23.73
C GLY A 151 10.02 27.82 -24.37
N ARG A 152 10.75 26.84 -23.82
CA ARG A 152 12.04 26.33 -24.35
C ARG A 152 13.17 27.36 -24.39
N ARG A 153 13.05 28.48 -23.70
CA ARG A 153 14.11 29.45 -23.65
C ARG A 153 15.18 28.98 -22.68
N GLN A 154 16.38 28.67 -23.18
CA GLN A 154 17.53 28.39 -22.34
C GLN A 154 17.95 29.66 -21.61
N ILE A 155 18.01 29.59 -20.27
CA ILE A 155 18.42 30.68 -19.41
C ILE A 155 19.62 30.20 -18.60
N THR A 156 20.71 30.95 -18.63
CA THR A 156 21.82 30.69 -17.72
C THR A 156 21.52 31.30 -16.37
N ARG A 157 21.36 30.46 -15.34
CA ARG A 157 21.18 30.89 -13.95
C ARG A 157 22.34 30.39 -13.10
N ARG A 158 22.73 31.16 -12.09
CA ARG A 158 23.70 30.67 -11.10
C ARG A 158 22.95 29.89 -10.01
N VAL A 159 23.20 28.59 -9.98
CA VAL A 159 22.56 27.67 -9.03
C VAL A 159 23.59 27.17 -8.02
N ALA A 160 23.23 27.23 -6.74
CA ALA A 160 23.97 26.63 -5.62
C ALA A 160 23.23 25.36 -5.21
N GLY A 161 23.51 24.26 -5.88
CA GLY A 161 22.84 22.98 -5.62
C GLY A 161 23.22 22.41 -4.25
N ARG A 162 22.28 21.73 -3.60
CA ARG A 162 22.48 21.06 -2.33
C ARG A 162 21.80 19.69 -2.34
N LEU A 163 22.56 18.65 -1.97
CA LEU A 163 22.06 17.30 -1.73
C LEU A 163 22.07 17.04 -0.21
N ARG A 164 20.92 16.67 0.35
CA ARG A 164 20.77 16.32 1.76
C ARG A 164 20.37 14.87 1.92
N PHE A 165 20.91 14.25 2.97
CA PHE A 165 20.63 12.87 3.34
C PHE A 165 19.94 12.86 4.69
N LEU A 166 18.73 12.27 4.75
CA LEU A 166 17.89 12.29 5.94
C LEU A 166 17.39 10.89 6.28
N ALA A 167 17.38 10.55 7.56
CA ALA A 167 16.56 9.46 8.03
C ALA A 167 15.09 9.89 8.10
N ARG A 168 14.18 9.03 7.66
CA ARG A 168 12.75 9.32 7.73
C ARG A 168 12.22 9.25 9.17
N SER A 169 11.56 10.31 9.60
CA SER A 169 10.79 10.37 10.85
C SER A 169 9.43 11.01 10.57
N LYS A 170 8.49 10.95 11.49
CA LYS A 170 7.16 11.58 11.36
C LYS A 170 7.19 13.09 11.08
N GLY A 171 8.32 13.77 11.32
CA GLY A 171 8.51 15.21 11.10
C GLY A 171 9.61 15.54 10.09
N SER A 172 10.38 14.56 9.61
CA SER A 172 11.47 14.81 8.66
C SER A 172 10.90 15.22 7.30
N GLY A 173 11.44 16.28 6.73
CA GLY A 173 11.01 16.80 5.42
C GLY A 173 10.15 18.06 5.47
N ARG A 174 9.57 18.43 6.59
CA ARG A 174 8.80 19.69 6.71
C ARG A 174 9.73 20.90 6.60
N GLY A 175 9.31 21.92 5.86
CA GLY A 175 10.01 23.20 5.76
C GLY A 175 11.08 23.28 4.66
N PHE A 176 11.20 22.30 3.79
CA PHE A 176 12.09 22.33 2.64
C PHE A 176 11.30 22.32 1.34
N SER A 177 11.67 23.16 0.37
CA SER A 177 11.13 23.08 -1.00
C SER A 177 12.20 22.44 -1.88
N CYS A 178 12.04 21.15 -2.23
CA CYS A 178 13.03 20.41 -3.02
C CYS A 178 12.57 20.18 -4.46
N ASP A 179 13.55 20.09 -5.35
CA ASP A 179 13.32 19.81 -6.78
C ASP A 179 13.23 18.30 -7.03
N CYS A 180 13.98 17.51 -6.25
CA CYS A 180 13.94 16.07 -6.31
C CYS A 180 13.88 15.47 -4.89
N LEU A 181 12.95 14.54 -4.69
CA LEU A 181 12.80 13.78 -3.45
C LEU A 181 13.00 12.30 -3.73
N VAL A 182 13.97 11.69 -3.05
CA VAL A 182 14.28 10.27 -3.19
C VAL A 182 13.87 9.53 -1.92
N TYR A 183 12.97 8.57 -2.07
CA TYR A 183 12.63 7.58 -1.06
C TYR A 183 13.39 6.28 -1.36
N ASP A 184 14.60 6.12 -0.82
CA ASP A 184 15.28 4.81 -0.83
C ASP A 184 14.69 3.91 0.26
N GLU A 185 14.72 2.60 0.07
CA GLU A 185 14.00 1.63 0.90
C GLU A 185 12.50 1.97 1.01
N ALA A 186 11.85 2.28 -0.12
CA ALA A 186 10.46 2.71 -0.18
C ALA A 186 9.46 1.63 0.30
N MET A 187 9.86 0.35 0.39
CA MET A 187 9.04 -0.71 0.96
C MET A 187 8.70 -0.50 2.45
N ILE A 188 9.45 0.39 3.15
CA ILE A 188 9.19 0.73 4.57
C ILE A 188 8.64 2.16 4.70
N LEU A 189 8.09 2.73 3.65
CA LEU A 189 7.59 4.10 3.62
C LEU A 189 6.17 4.16 4.22
N SER A 190 5.99 4.99 5.26
CA SER A 190 4.68 5.18 5.89
C SER A 190 3.90 6.36 5.29
N GLU A 191 2.59 6.33 5.48
CA GLU A 191 1.68 7.40 5.05
C GLU A 191 2.02 8.75 5.70
N ASP A 192 2.31 8.77 7.01
CA ASP A 192 2.71 9.97 7.74
C ASP A 192 3.97 10.62 7.13
N GLN A 193 4.93 9.81 6.66
CA GLN A 193 6.16 10.30 6.03
C GLN A 193 5.90 10.91 4.66
N VAL A 194 5.01 10.31 3.88
CA VAL A 194 4.58 10.87 2.59
C VAL A 194 3.82 12.17 2.79
N ALA A 195 2.83 12.19 3.68
CA ALA A 195 2.05 13.38 3.99
C ALA A 195 2.89 14.55 4.54
N ALA A 196 3.99 14.27 5.25
CA ALA A 196 4.90 15.29 5.74
C ALA A 196 5.78 15.92 4.66
N SER A 197 6.14 15.16 3.62
CA SER A 197 7.15 15.56 2.62
C SER A 197 6.56 16.03 1.28
N LEU A 198 5.43 15.48 0.81
CA LEU A 198 4.81 15.88 -0.47
C LEU A 198 4.49 17.39 -0.57
N PRO A 199 3.92 18.06 0.46
CA PRO A 199 3.64 19.48 0.36
C PRO A 199 4.89 20.34 0.12
N THR A 200 6.08 19.84 0.46
CA THR A 200 7.35 20.57 0.26
C THR A 200 7.73 20.72 -1.21
N MET A 201 7.17 19.85 -2.07
CA MET A 201 7.44 19.84 -3.51
C MET A 201 6.55 20.83 -4.28
N SER A 202 5.38 21.18 -3.73
CA SER A 202 4.36 22.01 -4.42
C SER A 202 4.83 23.43 -4.77
N ALA A 203 5.88 23.93 -4.11
CA ALA A 203 6.47 25.24 -4.39
C ALA A 203 7.48 25.23 -5.55
N ARG A 204 7.79 24.06 -6.12
CA ARG A 204 8.72 23.92 -7.25
C ARG A 204 7.95 23.81 -8.56
N ALA A 205 8.54 24.35 -9.63
CA ALA A 205 7.88 24.39 -10.93
C ALA A 205 7.85 23.02 -11.63
N ASN A 206 8.86 22.18 -11.42
CA ASN A 206 8.99 20.87 -12.07
C ASN A 206 9.64 19.84 -11.13
N PRO A 207 8.98 19.49 -10.01
CA PRO A 207 9.53 18.55 -9.05
C PRO A 207 9.42 17.11 -9.53
N GLN A 208 10.33 16.23 -9.04
CA GLN A 208 10.28 14.79 -9.31
C GLN A 208 10.48 13.97 -8.04
N ILE A 209 9.70 12.91 -7.88
CA ILE A 209 9.76 12.00 -6.75
C ILE A 209 10.22 10.62 -7.20
N TRP A 210 11.19 10.05 -6.51
CA TRP A 210 11.73 8.73 -6.78
C TRP A 210 11.41 7.78 -5.63
N TYR A 211 10.73 6.69 -5.91
CA TYR A 211 10.44 5.58 -5.00
C TYR A 211 11.29 4.39 -5.42
N ALA A 212 12.29 4.04 -4.63
CA ALA A 212 13.23 2.98 -4.95
C ALA A 212 13.29 1.94 -3.82
N GLY A 213 13.17 0.67 -4.15
CA GLY A 213 13.16 -0.39 -3.16
C GLY A 213 13.28 -1.79 -3.74
N SER A 214 13.37 -2.78 -2.86
CA SER A 214 13.12 -4.19 -3.18
C SER A 214 11.62 -4.50 -3.02
N ALA A 215 11.25 -5.76 -3.27
CA ALA A 215 9.87 -6.20 -3.11
C ALA A 215 9.35 -5.93 -1.69
N GLY A 216 8.12 -5.42 -1.60
CA GLY A 216 7.46 -5.10 -0.36
C GLY A 216 6.81 -6.29 0.35
N ASP A 217 6.20 -6.01 1.49
CA ASP A 217 5.37 -6.93 2.26
C ASP A 217 3.96 -6.36 2.47
N GLU A 218 3.17 -7.01 3.32
CA GLU A 218 1.78 -6.62 3.59
C GLU A 218 1.66 -5.22 4.20
N ASP A 219 2.72 -4.70 4.84
CA ASP A 219 2.76 -3.36 5.45
C ASP A 219 3.25 -2.27 4.48
N SER A 220 3.68 -2.64 3.28
CA SER A 220 4.25 -1.74 2.26
C SER A 220 3.17 -0.97 1.48
N ALA A 221 2.19 -0.35 2.16
CA ALA A 221 1.02 0.26 1.53
C ALA A 221 1.37 1.36 0.51
N GLN A 222 2.25 2.29 0.88
CA GLN A 222 2.63 3.41 0.00
C GLN A 222 3.39 2.92 -1.24
N PHE A 223 4.33 2.00 -1.06
CA PHE A 223 5.09 1.44 -2.19
C PHE A 223 4.26 0.46 -3.02
N GLY A 224 3.32 -0.24 -2.40
CA GLY A 224 2.32 -1.05 -3.07
C GLY A 224 1.41 -0.23 -3.99
N ALA A 225 1.01 0.98 -3.56
CA ALA A 225 0.26 1.91 -4.40
C ALA A 225 1.09 2.37 -5.62
N VAL A 226 2.38 2.66 -5.45
CA VAL A 226 3.30 2.96 -6.57
C VAL A 226 3.40 1.76 -7.52
N ARG A 227 3.60 0.54 -6.98
CA ARG A 227 3.63 -0.69 -7.78
C ARG A 227 2.34 -0.90 -8.59
N ASN A 228 1.18 -0.65 -7.98
CA ASN A 228 -0.09 -0.78 -8.67
C ASN A 228 -0.20 0.18 -9.87
N ARG A 229 0.34 1.40 -9.75
CA ARG A 229 0.44 2.36 -10.87
C ARG A 229 1.40 1.85 -11.95
N ILE A 230 2.53 1.22 -11.58
CA ILE A 230 3.47 0.58 -12.53
C ILE A 230 2.74 -0.52 -13.31
N VAL A 231 2.07 -1.45 -12.60
CA VAL A 231 1.36 -2.58 -13.23
C VAL A 231 0.19 -2.12 -14.12
N LYS A 232 -0.56 -1.09 -13.67
CA LYS A 232 -1.66 -0.49 -14.45
C LYS A 232 -1.20 0.40 -15.60
N ASN A 233 0.08 0.67 -15.69
CA ASN A 233 0.67 1.52 -16.74
C ASN A 233 0.07 2.93 -16.77
N THR A 234 0.01 3.60 -15.61
CA THR A 234 -0.53 4.97 -15.54
C THR A 234 0.45 5.98 -16.14
N CYS A 235 -0.05 6.98 -16.86
CA CYS A 235 0.77 7.93 -17.62
C CYS A 235 1.49 8.98 -16.78
N ASP A 236 1.23 9.06 -15.49
CA ASP A 236 1.81 10.02 -14.54
C ASP A 236 3.01 9.46 -13.77
N LEU A 237 3.34 8.17 -13.98
CA LEU A 237 4.44 7.48 -13.33
C LEU A 237 5.29 6.74 -14.35
N CYS A 238 6.61 6.94 -14.29
CA CYS A 238 7.59 6.09 -14.95
C CYS A 238 8.09 5.02 -13.96
N GLY A 239 7.94 3.75 -14.28
CA GLY A 239 8.35 2.72 -13.34
C GLY A 239 8.74 1.39 -13.97
N ALA A 240 9.55 0.63 -13.22
CA ALA A 240 9.95 -0.72 -13.60
C ALA A 240 9.99 -1.65 -12.37
N GLU A 241 9.55 -2.88 -12.58
CA GLU A 241 9.63 -3.97 -11.60
C GLU A 241 10.32 -5.17 -12.22
N TRP A 242 11.32 -5.70 -11.54
CA TRP A 242 11.97 -6.96 -11.87
C TRP A 242 11.53 -8.02 -10.87
N SER A 243 10.71 -8.95 -11.33
CA SER A 243 10.17 -10.04 -10.52
C SER A 243 9.86 -11.26 -11.38
N ILE A 244 9.68 -12.40 -10.73
CA ILE A 244 9.09 -13.58 -11.36
C ILE A 244 7.59 -13.63 -11.04
N ASN A 245 6.88 -14.44 -11.83
CA ASN A 245 5.53 -14.88 -11.52
C ASN A 245 5.59 -16.32 -11.04
N PRO A 246 5.66 -16.59 -9.71
CA PRO A 246 5.92 -17.91 -9.19
C PRO A 246 4.75 -18.86 -9.43
N HIS A 247 5.03 -20.16 -9.48
CA HIS A 247 4.01 -21.19 -9.50
C HIS A 247 3.07 -21.08 -8.29
N ASN A 248 1.80 -21.34 -8.52
CA ASN A 248 0.74 -21.41 -7.51
C ASN A 248 0.08 -22.80 -7.48
N ASP A 249 -0.89 -22.99 -6.61
CA ASP A 249 -1.57 -24.27 -6.42
C ASP A 249 -2.38 -24.75 -7.64
N ALA A 250 -2.72 -23.84 -8.56
CA ALA A 250 -3.41 -24.19 -9.81
C ALA A 250 -2.46 -24.64 -10.93
N CYS A 251 -1.14 -24.54 -10.74
CA CYS A 251 -0.19 -24.97 -11.73
C CYS A 251 -0.13 -26.51 -11.80
N PRO A 252 0.01 -27.10 -13.01
CA PRO A 252 0.30 -28.52 -13.15
C PRO A 252 1.53 -28.92 -12.35
N ARG A 253 1.48 -30.08 -11.73
CA ARG A 253 2.55 -30.62 -10.91
C ARG A 253 3.07 -31.92 -11.53
N ASP A 254 4.36 -32.15 -11.38
CA ASP A 254 4.97 -33.43 -11.72
C ASP A 254 4.43 -34.54 -10.79
N GLU A 255 3.98 -35.65 -11.35
CA GLU A 255 3.35 -36.75 -10.60
C GLU A 255 4.31 -37.46 -9.65
N VAL A 256 5.61 -37.44 -9.95
CA VAL A 256 6.64 -38.13 -9.16
C VAL A 256 7.18 -37.24 -8.04
N THR A 257 7.49 -36.00 -8.36
CA THR A 257 8.12 -35.06 -7.41
C THR A 257 7.11 -34.18 -6.68
N GLY A 258 5.87 -34.10 -7.16
CA GLY A 258 4.83 -33.20 -6.63
C GLY A 258 5.15 -31.71 -6.83
N ARG A 259 6.24 -31.37 -7.52
CA ARG A 259 6.70 -29.99 -7.72
C ARG A 259 6.18 -29.42 -9.04
N PRO A 260 5.80 -28.15 -9.09
CA PRO A 260 5.64 -27.46 -10.35
C PRO A 260 6.99 -27.38 -11.04
N SER A 261 7.11 -27.87 -12.27
CA SER A 261 8.33 -27.82 -13.04
C SER A 261 8.08 -27.34 -14.45
N ASN A 262 8.75 -26.28 -14.85
CA ASN A 262 8.73 -25.81 -16.24
C ASN A 262 9.46 -26.76 -17.22
N TYR A 263 10.14 -27.78 -16.71
CA TYR A 263 10.92 -28.71 -17.53
C TYR A 263 10.07 -29.85 -18.08
N PHE A 264 9.08 -30.30 -17.32
CA PHE A 264 8.24 -31.46 -17.67
C PHE A 264 6.77 -31.12 -17.88
N ILE A 265 6.35 -29.99 -17.34
CA ILE A 265 4.95 -29.57 -17.39
C ILE A 265 4.90 -28.15 -17.91
N THR A 266 4.25 -27.93 -19.04
CA THR A 266 4.13 -26.64 -19.68
C THR A 266 3.19 -25.71 -18.90
N CYS A 267 3.69 -25.10 -17.85
CA CYS A 267 3.07 -23.89 -17.30
C CYS A 267 3.68 -22.66 -17.98
N ALA A 268 3.08 -22.21 -19.06
CA ALA A 268 3.56 -21.04 -19.82
C ALA A 268 3.42 -19.71 -19.10
N LYS A 269 2.71 -19.67 -17.97
CA LYS A 269 2.35 -18.43 -17.27
C LYS A 269 3.16 -18.17 -16.00
N HIS A 270 3.83 -19.17 -15.45
CA HIS A 270 4.52 -19.08 -14.17
C HIS A 270 5.97 -19.55 -14.29
N ASP A 271 6.80 -19.01 -13.42
CA ASP A 271 8.24 -19.25 -13.35
C ASP A 271 8.58 -20.19 -12.20
N ASP A 272 9.55 -21.09 -12.44
CA ASP A 272 10.08 -21.95 -11.39
C ASP A 272 11.15 -21.18 -10.59
N ARG A 273 11.00 -21.15 -9.24
CA ARG A 273 11.94 -20.46 -8.34
C ARG A 273 13.34 -21.03 -8.34
N ASP A 274 13.50 -22.31 -8.68
CA ASP A 274 14.76 -23.04 -8.60
C ASP A 274 15.59 -22.94 -9.90
N GLU A 275 15.04 -22.29 -10.93
CA GLU A 275 15.63 -22.16 -12.25
C GLU A 275 16.48 -20.89 -12.43
N PRO A 276 17.74 -21.02 -12.92
CA PRO A 276 18.60 -19.86 -13.17
C PRO A 276 17.99 -18.79 -14.10
N ARG A 277 17.17 -19.20 -15.07
CA ARG A 277 16.46 -18.27 -15.96
C ARG A 277 15.47 -17.37 -15.20
N SER A 278 14.82 -17.91 -14.15
CA SER A 278 13.93 -17.16 -13.28
C SER A 278 14.73 -16.15 -12.44
N TRP A 279 15.92 -16.55 -12.00
CA TRP A 279 16.82 -15.63 -11.29
C TRP A 279 17.30 -14.50 -12.18
N ALA A 280 17.67 -14.81 -13.43
CA ALA A 280 18.04 -13.78 -14.44
C ALA A 280 16.86 -12.83 -14.75
N LYS A 281 15.63 -13.35 -14.81
CA LYS A 281 14.43 -12.54 -15.03
C LYS A 281 14.19 -11.54 -13.90
N ALA A 282 14.40 -11.93 -12.64
CA ALA A 282 14.21 -11.08 -11.46
C ALA A 282 15.40 -10.15 -11.16
N ASN A 283 16.56 -10.41 -11.77
CA ASN A 283 17.80 -9.70 -11.43
C ASN A 283 18.53 -9.24 -12.69
N PRO A 284 18.37 -7.98 -13.08
CA PRO A 284 19.06 -7.44 -14.27
C PRO A 284 20.59 -7.44 -14.14
N GLY A 285 21.13 -7.59 -12.93
CA GLY A 285 22.57 -7.78 -12.65
C GLY A 285 23.04 -9.23 -12.56
N TYR A 286 22.19 -10.20 -12.95
CA TYR A 286 22.54 -11.61 -12.87
C TYR A 286 23.70 -11.99 -13.80
N GLY A 287 24.63 -12.80 -13.29
CA GLY A 287 25.80 -13.27 -14.03
C GLY A 287 27.04 -12.38 -13.91
N TYR A 288 26.88 -11.10 -13.56
CA TYR A 288 28.03 -10.19 -13.38
C TYR A 288 28.05 -9.46 -12.03
N ARG A 289 26.91 -9.06 -11.46
CA ARG A 289 26.81 -8.56 -10.06
C ARG A 289 26.37 -9.66 -9.10
N ILE A 290 25.50 -10.54 -9.55
CA ILE A 290 24.88 -11.61 -8.78
C ILE A 290 25.37 -12.95 -9.31
N SER A 291 26.11 -13.70 -8.48
CA SER A 291 26.68 -14.99 -8.83
C SER A 291 25.65 -16.11 -8.73
N GLU A 292 25.47 -16.91 -9.78
CA GLU A 292 24.65 -18.12 -9.76
C GLU A 292 25.06 -19.07 -8.63
N LYS A 293 26.37 -19.30 -8.49
CA LYS A 293 26.91 -20.20 -7.46
C LYS A 293 26.53 -19.74 -6.05
N PHE A 294 26.61 -18.43 -5.78
CA PHE A 294 26.25 -17.88 -4.46
C PHE A 294 24.74 -17.96 -4.23
N THR A 295 23.94 -17.62 -5.23
CA THR A 295 22.49 -17.70 -5.16
C THR A 295 22.02 -19.13 -4.87
N ARG A 296 22.56 -20.12 -5.57
CA ARG A 296 22.20 -21.53 -5.41
C ARG A 296 22.67 -22.10 -4.07
N ASN A 297 23.97 -21.95 -3.79
CA ASN A 297 24.61 -22.67 -2.70
C ASN A 297 24.49 -21.99 -1.35
N THR A 298 24.20 -20.68 -1.34
CA THR A 298 24.17 -19.89 -0.11
C THR A 298 22.79 -19.29 0.14
N GLU A 299 22.26 -18.47 -0.77
CA GLU A 299 21.02 -17.77 -0.52
C GLU A 299 19.83 -18.74 -0.47
N MET A 300 19.66 -19.55 -1.51
CA MET A 300 18.55 -20.51 -1.60
C MET A 300 18.65 -21.61 -0.53
N ALA A 301 19.86 -22.04 -0.17
CA ALA A 301 20.08 -23.07 0.85
C ALA A 301 19.83 -22.58 2.30
N ASN A 302 20.02 -21.28 2.57
CA ASN A 302 19.95 -20.73 3.93
C ASN A 302 18.74 -19.83 4.18
N MET A 303 17.99 -19.44 3.15
CA MET A 303 16.77 -18.64 3.31
C MET A 303 15.52 -19.54 3.25
N PRO A 304 14.52 -19.32 4.11
CA PRO A 304 13.19 -19.88 3.89
C PRO A 304 12.65 -19.48 2.50
N PRO A 305 11.91 -20.35 1.80
CA PRO A 305 11.45 -20.11 0.43
C PRO A 305 10.79 -18.73 0.22
N PHE A 306 9.89 -18.30 1.12
CA PHE A 306 9.21 -17.01 1.01
C PHE A 306 10.15 -15.80 1.16
N LYS A 307 11.26 -15.95 1.93
CA LYS A 307 12.29 -14.91 2.05
C LYS A 307 13.15 -14.85 0.80
N PHE A 308 13.54 -16.01 0.26
CA PHE A 308 14.26 -16.08 -1.00
C PHE A 308 13.44 -15.47 -2.15
N ASP A 309 12.15 -15.79 -2.24
CA ASP A 309 11.23 -15.21 -3.20
C ASP A 309 11.22 -13.67 -3.11
N ARG A 310 11.11 -13.12 -1.90
CA ARG A 310 11.09 -11.66 -1.70
C ARG A 310 12.43 -11.00 -1.98
N GLU A 311 13.49 -11.50 -1.37
CA GLU A 311 14.81 -10.84 -1.38
C GLU A 311 15.56 -11.02 -2.71
N ARG A 312 15.34 -12.15 -3.40
CA ARG A 312 16.06 -12.48 -4.64
C ARG A 312 15.19 -12.50 -5.89
N LEU A 313 13.95 -12.94 -5.79
CA LEU A 313 13.09 -13.12 -6.96
C LEU A 313 12.07 -11.99 -7.14
N GLY A 314 12.10 -10.96 -6.31
CA GLY A 314 11.22 -9.79 -6.42
C GLY A 314 9.75 -10.09 -6.13
N VAL A 315 9.44 -11.24 -5.52
CA VAL A 315 8.06 -11.63 -5.21
C VAL A 315 7.66 -11.09 -3.86
N GLY A 316 7.00 -9.94 -3.84
CA GLY A 316 6.49 -9.32 -2.62
C GLY A 316 5.13 -9.88 -2.19
N ALA A 317 4.89 -9.83 -0.88
CA ALA A 317 3.55 -10.01 -0.31
C ALA A 317 2.85 -8.64 -0.27
N TRP A 318 2.72 -8.02 -1.43
CA TRP A 318 2.20 -6.67 -1.54
C TRP A 318 0.82 -6.54 -0.93
N PRO A 319 0.52 -5.38 -0.28
CA PRO A 319 -0.85 -5.07 0.07
C PRO A 319 -1.69 -5.22 -1.18
N GLN A 320 -2.68 -6.08 -1.13
CA GLN A 320 -3.62 -6.15 -2.24
C GLN A 320 -4.28 -4.78 -2.31
N PRO A 321 -4.36 -4.12 -3.49
CA PRO A 321 -5.33 -3.06 -3.61
C PRO A 321 -6.64 -3.65 -3.13
N GLU A 322 -7.35 -2.95 -2.30
CA GLU A 322 -8.63 -3.40 -1.82
C GLU A 322 -9.54 -3.58 -3.04
N ALA A 323 -9.41 -4.75 -3.66
CA ALA A 323 -10.37 -5.16 -4.66
C ALA A 323 -11.69 -5.27 -3.89
N PRO A 324 -12.78 -4.77 -4.44
CA PRO A 324 -14.09 -5.10 -3.89
C PRO A 324 -14.12 -6.59 -3.55
N TRP A 325 -14.61 -6.92 -2.35
CA TRP A 325 -14.66 -8.30 -1.86
C TRP A 325 -13.34 -8.95 -1.42
N ALA A 326 -12.36 -8.15 -1.01
CA ALA A 326 -11.06 -8.66 -0.55
C ALA A 326 -11.17 -9.53 0.72
N VAL A 327 -12.12 -9.23 1.61
CA VAL A 327 -12.29 -9.91 2.90
C VAL A 327 -13.27 -11.07 2.82
N ILE A 328 -14.41 -10.87 2.19
CA ILE A 328 -15.44 -11.90 1.95
C ILE A 328 -15.64 -11.99 0.44
N ASN A 329 -15.49 -13.18 -0.13
CA ASN A 329 -15.69 -13.39 -1.56
C ASN A 329 -17.14 -13.07 -1.98
N GLU A 330 -17.32 -12.33 -3.07
CA GLU A 330 -18.63 -11.88 -3.58
C GLU A 330 -19.61 -13.04 -3.77
N ILE A 331 -19.16 -14.13 -4.39
CA ILE A 331 -20.01 -15.31 -4.65
C ILE A 331 -20.47 -15.94 -3.33
N ALA A 332 -19.57 -16.02 -2.34
CA ALA A 332 -19.92 -16.55 -1.02
C ALA A 332 -20.92 -15.64 -0.29
N TRP A 333 -20.78 -14.32 -0.40
CA TRP A 333 -21.71 -13.37 0.19
C TRP A 333 -23.06 -13.39 -0.53
N GLN A 334 -23.05 -13.38 -1.86
CA GLN A 334 -24.27 -13.43 -2.68
C GLN A 334 -25.12 -14.68 -2.41
N LYS A 335 -24.47 -15.82 -2.16
CA LYS A 335 -25.16 -17.08 -1.81
C LYS A 335 -26.00 -16.98 -0.54
N LEU A 336 -25.63 -16.08 0.39
CA LEU A 336 -26.32 -15.84 1.66
C LEU A 336 -27.48 -14.85 1.52
N ALA A 337 -27.65 -14.24 0.35
CA ALA A 337 -28.71 -13.28 0.09
C ALA A 337 -30.07 -13.99 0.01
N VAL A 338 -31.05 -13.41 0.71
CA VAL A 338 -32.43 -13.93 0.71
C VAL A 338 -33.44 -12.80 0.51
N SER A 339 -34.65 -13.16 0.03
CA SER A 339 -35.75 -12.21 -0.02
C SER A 339 -36.39 -12.01 1.37
N GLN A 340 -37.08 -10.89 1.55
CA GLN A 340 -37.85 -10.61 2.76
C GLN A 340 -38.90 -11.69 3.04
N GLU A 341 -39.51 -12.22 1.99
CA GLU A 341 -40.49 -13.30 2.11
C GLU A 341 -39.89 -14.56 2.72
N LYS A 342 -38.66 -14.93 2.33
CA LYS A 342 -37.95 -16.10 2.85
C LYS A 342 -37.40 -15.88 4.25
N ALA A 343 -36.85 -14.71 4.56
CA ALA A 343 -36.32 -14.40 5.88
C ALA A 343 -37.42 -14.12 6.92
N GLY A 344 -38.61 -13.74 6.48
CA GLY A 344 -39.70 -13.31 7.37
C GLY A 344 -39.41 -11.94 8.00
N PHE A 345 -40.16 -11.63 9.05
CA PHE A 345 -39.97 -10.41 9.85
C PHE A 345 -39.17 -10.70 11.11
N PRO A 346 -38.43 -9.69 11.63
CA PRO A 346 -37.66 -9.83 12.84
C PRO A 346 -38.53 -10.32 14.03
N VAL A 347 -38.15 -11.45 14.59
CA VAL A 347 -38.75 -12.04 15.78
C VAL A 347 -37.77 -12.02 16.95
N GLN A 348 -38.26 -12.08 18.18
CA GLN A 348 -37.40 -12.15 19.37
C GLN A 348 -36.68 -13.52 19.41
N PRO A 349 -35.43 -13.57 19.87
CA PRO A 349 -34.59 -12.44 20.33
C PRO A 349 -33.99 -11.59 19.21
N ILE A 350 -33.99 -10.27 19.36
CA ILE A 350 -33.37 -9.30 18.46
C ILE A 350 -32.23 -8.60 19.19
N VAL A 351 -31.11 -8.37 18.52
CA VAL A 351 -30.01 -7.52 18.99
C VAL A 351 -29.81 -6.38 18.02
N PHE A 352 -29.66 -5.16 18.54
CA PHE A 352 -29.22 -4.01 17.77
C PHE A 352 -27.79 -3.63 18.13
N ALA A 353 -26.99 -3.23 17.14
CA ALA A 353 -25.66 -2.65 17.36
C ALA A 353 -25.53 -1.33 16.64
N LEU A 354 -24.85 -0.39 17.31
CA LEU A 354 -24.60 0.97 16.82
C LEU A 354 -23.14 1.09 16.41
N ASP A 355 -22.88 1.81 15.33
CA ASP A 355 -21.53 2.22 14.96
C ASP A 355 -21.53 3.60 14.32
N ILE A 356 -20.40 4.32 14.46
CA ILE A 356 -20.16 5.65 13.92
C ILE A 356 -18.83 5.63 13.20
N ASP A 357 -18.78 6.21 12.02
CA ASP A 357 -17.58 6.41 11.22
C ASP A 357 -16.51 7.26 11.96
N GLU A 358 -15.24 7.08 11.59
CA GLU A 358 -14.09 7.71 12.27
C GLU A 358 -14.23 9.23 12.41
N ASP A 359 -14.74 9.87 11.38
CA ASP A 359 -14.94 11.33 11.34
C ASP A 359 -16.35 11.77 11.79
N GLY A 360 -17.23 10.83 12.19
CA GLY A 360 -18.62 11.12 12.56
C GLY A 360 -19.52 11.51 11.37
N ARG A 361 -19.04 11.28 10.13
CA ARG A 361 -19.76 11.63 8.88
C ARG A 361 -20.94 10.72 8.59
N SER A 362 -20.92 9.51 9.13
CA SER A 362 -21.99 8.52 8.98
C SER A 362 -22.16 7.70 10.24
N ALA A 363 -23.34 7.12 10.38
CA ALA A 363 -23.67 6.22 11.47
C ALA A 363 -24.67 5.16 11.04
N THR A 364 -24.59 3.98 11.64
CA THR A 364 -25.48 2.85 11.34
C THR A 364 -25.95 2.15 12.61
N ILE A 365 -27.22 1.72 12.61
CA ILE A 365 -27.79 0.76 13.56
C ILE A 365 -28.18 -0.48 12.78
N SER A 366 -27.54 -1.60 13.06
CA SER A 366 -27.87 -2.90 12.47
C SER A 366 -28.67 -3.75 13.43
N ALA A 367 -29.50 -4.63 12.89
CA ALA A 367 -30.26 -5.63 13.64
C ALA A 367 -29.77 -7.04 13.27
N ALA A 368 -29.80 -7.94 14.24
CA ALA A 368 -29.66 -9.36 14.03
C ALA A 368 -30.73 -10.12 14.79
N TRP A 369 -31.32 -11.15 14.16
CA TRP A 369 -32.27 -12.06 14.81
C TRP A 369 -32.08 -13.49 14.30
N ASP A 370 -32.66 -14.46 15.04
CA ASP A 370 -32.56 -15.87 14.71
C ASP A 370 -33.76 -16.30 13.85
N HIS A 371 -33.49 -16.89 12.69
CA HIS A 371 -34.53 -17.53 11.91
C HIS A 371 -34.71 -18.98 12.41
N GLY A 372 -35.61 -19.16 13.35
CA GLY A 372 -35.80 -20.39 14.14
C GLY A 372 -35.85 -21.69 13.32
N GLU A 373 -36.59 -21.72 12.19
CA GLU A 373 -36.72 -22.92 11.37
C GLU A 373 -35.42 -23.32 10.66
N SER A 374 -34.61 -22.35 10.23
CA SER A 374 -33.35 -22.63 9.51
C SER A 374 -32.11 -22.67 10.39
N GLY A 375 -32.22 -22.19 11.62
CA GLY A 375 -31.08 -22.02 12.53
C GLY A 375 -30.06 -21.00 12.05
N ARG A 376 -30.42 -20.11 11.12
CA ARG A 376 -29.56 -19.05 10.57
C ARG A 376 -29.81 -17.72 11.27
N VAL A 377 -28.76 -16.94 11.41
CA VAL A 377 -28.83 -15.55 11.86
C VAL A 377 -29.10 -14.64 10.66
N VAL A 378 -30.11 -13.79 10.76
CA VAL A 378 -30.44 -12.80 9.73
C VAL A 378 -29.86 -11.44 10.09
N LEU A 379 -29.18 -10.81 9.15
CA LEU A 379 -28.60 -9.46 9.26
C LEU A 379 -29.48 -8.46 8.50
N GLU A 380 -29.81 -7.36 9.17
CA GLU A 380 -30.62 -6.29 8.58
C GLU A 380 -30.07 -4.91 8.96
N ILE A 381 -30.17 -3.97 8.04
CA ILE A 381 -30.11 -2.54 8.35
C ILE A 381 -31.55 -2.02 8.32
N PRO A 382 -32.20 -1.78 9.47
CA PRO A 382 -33.59 -1.32 9.46
C PRO A 382 -33.72 0.01 8.71
N ARG A 383 -34.87 0.22 8.10
CA ARG A 383 -35.10 1.40 7.27
C ARG A 383 -34.78 2.70 8.01
N GLY A 384 -33.95 3.56 7.42
CA GLY A 384 -33.52 4.82 8.01
C GLY A 384 -32.50 4.68 9.14
N CYS A 385 -31.85 3.53 9.28
CA CYS A 385 -30.84 3.24 10.30
C CYS A 385 -29.39 3.24 9.77
N SER A 386 -29.15 3.73 8.56
CA SER A 386 -27.82 4.04 8.03
C SER A 386 -27.92 5.37 7.28
N ARG A 387 -27.25 6.42 7.78
CA ARG A 387 -27.38 7.81 7.28
C ARG A 387 -26.13 8.61 7.55
N GLN A 388 -25.99 9.72 6.82
CA GLN A 388 -24.99 10.74 7.09
C GLN A 388 -25.23 11.44 8.44
N GLY A 389 -24.14 11.83 9.10
CA GLY A 389 -24.13 12.40 10.43
C GLY A 389 -24.38 11.38 11.53
N SER A 390 -24.08 11.73 12.76
CA SER A 390 -24.24 10.86 13.95
C SER A 390 -25.26 11.38 14.96
N ASP A 391 -25.76 12.62 14.85
CA ASP A 391 -26.65 13.25 15.83
C ASP A 391 -27.99 12.54 16.02
N TRP A 392 -28.43 11.80 15.03
CA TRP A 392 -29.70 11.09 15.00
C TRP A 392 -29.67 9.72 15.68
N ILE A 393 -28.47 9.13 15.89
CA ILE A 393 -28.34 7.69 16.20
C ILE A 393 -28.96 7.33 17.55
N MET A 394 -28.75 8.14 18.59
CA MET A 394 -29.30 7.86 19.93
C MET A 394 -30.82 7.99 19.99
N ALA A 395 -31.40 9.02 19.34
CA ALA A 395 -32.84 9.16 19.25
C ALA A 395 -33.50 7.97 18.54
N LYS A 396 -32.88 7.50 17.44
CA LYS A 396 -33.37 6.33 16.70
C LYS A 396 -33.17 5.03 17.46
N ALA A 397 -32.05 4.86 18.15
CA ALA A 397 -31.79 3.69 18.99
C ALA A 397 -32.79 3.59 20.15
N LYS A 398 -33.16 4.72 20.76
CA LYS A 398 -34.22 4.78 21.78
C LYS A 398 -35.58 4.35 21.23
N GLU A 399 -35.99 4.89 20.05
CA GLU A 399 -37.22 4.46 19.37
C GLU A 399 -37.26 2.96 19.13
N LEU A 400 -36.16 2.37 18.60
CA LEU A 400 -36.06 0.94 18.35
C LEU A 400 -36.13 0.11 19.63
N TYR A 401 -35.46 0.56 20.70
CA TYR A 401 -35.48 -0.09 22.01
C TYR A 401 -36.89 -0.14 22.60
N GLU A 402 -37.61 0.97 22.57
CA GLU A 402 -38.98 1.07 23.10
C GLU A 402 -39.96 0.20 22.29
N LYS A 403 -39.82 0.21 20.98
CA LYS A 403 -40.71 -0.52 20.06
C LYS A 403 -40.46 -2.04 20.02
N ARG A 404 -39.19 -2.44 20.11
CA ARG A 404 -38.79 -3.84 19.88
C ARG A 404 -38.33 -4.59 21.12
N LYS A 405 -38.00 -3.88 22.21
CA LYS A 405 -37.49 -4.44 23.47
C LYS A 405 -36.40 -5.49 23.24
N PRO A 406 -35.30 -5.15 22.55
CA PRO A 406 -34.28 -6.09 22.12
C PRO A 406 -33.61 -6.80 23.30
N LEU A 407 -32.98 -7.94 23.02
CA LEU A 407 -32.13 -8.66 23.97
C LEU A 407 -30.95 -7.77 24.41
N ALA A 408 -30.30 -7.09 23.47
CA ALA A 408 -29.19 -6.19 23.73
C ALA A 408 -29.14 -5.01 22.76
N MET A 409 -28.56 -3.91 23.25
CA MET A 409 -28.11 -2.74 22.46
C MET A 409 -26.59 -2.67 22.57
N VAL A 410 -25.89 -2.91 21.48
CA VAL A 410 -24.43 -3.08 21.45
C VAL A 410 -23.75 -1.79 21.03
N ILE A 411 -22.73 -1.37 21.78
CA ILE A 411 -21.89 -0.20 21.46
C ILE A 411 -20.43 -0.63 21.54
N PRO A 412 -19.61 -0.44 20.48
CA PRO A 412 -18.18 -0.69 20.55
C PRO A 412 -17.49 0.33 21.46
N LYS A 413 -16.50 -0.14 22.25
CA LYS A 413 -15.61 0.70 23.08
C LYS A 413 -14.53 1.39 22.27
N SER A 414 -14.33 0.94 21.04
CA SER A 414 -13.38 1.51 20.10
C SER A 414 -14.09 2.47 19.14
N GLY A 415 -13.38 3.53 18.75
CA GLY A 415 -13.90 4.52 17.80
C GLY A 415 -14.94 5.49 18.38
N PRO A 416 -15.55 6.34 17.52
CA PRO A 416 -16.42 7.43 17.94
C PRO A 416 -17.71 7.00 18.64
N ALA A 417 -18.23 5.81 18.31
CA ALA A 417 -19.43 5.28 18.95
C ALA A 417 -19.28 5.08 20.48
N ALA A 418 -18.05 4.96 20.98
CA ALA A 418 -17.77 4.87 22.41
C ALA A 418 -18.31 6.08 23.21
N ALA A 419 -18.43 7.25 22.60
CA ALA A 419 -19.01 8.44 23.21
C ALA A 419 -20.49 8.26 23.60
N LEU A 420 -21.19 7.30 23.00
CA LEU A 420 -22.59 6.99 23.28
C LEU A 420 -22.78 6.10 24.51
N ILE A 421 -21.74 5.48 25.03
CA ILE A 421 -21.82 4.51 26.11
C ILE A 421 -22.44 5.08 27.38
N PRO A 422 -22.09 6.30 27.88
CA PRO A 422 -22.67 6.84 29.09
C PRO A 422 -24.19 7.00 29.02
N GLU A 423 -24.69 7.46 27.86
CA GLU A 423 -26.11 7.62 27.59
C GLU A 423 -26.80 6.24 27.42
N GLY A 424 -26.16 5.32 26.70
CA GLY A 424 -26.64 3.94 26.50
C GLY A 424 -26.82 3.19 27.82
N ARG A 425 -25.84 3.28 28.75
CA ARG A 425 -25.96 2.71 30.12
C ARG A 425 -27.16 3.27 30.88
N LYS A 426 -27.41 4.55 30.77
CA LYS A 426 -28.54 5.22 31.41
C LYS A 426 -29.89 4.76 30.85
N LEU A 427 -29.97 4.61 29.51
CA LEU A 427 -31.21 4.27 28.81
C LEU A 427 -31.56 2.77 28.89
N TRP A 428 -30.55 1.90 28.70
CA TRP A 428 -30.78 0.47 28.49
C TRP A 428 -30.28 -0.43 29.63
N ARG A 429 -29.56 0.15 30.59
CA ARG A 429 -29.06 -0.55 31.78
C ARG A 429 -28.32 -1.85 31.43
N GLU A 430 -28.80 -3.01 31.93
CA GLU A 430 -28.20 -4.32 31.70
C GLU A 430 -28.22 -4.78 30.22
N ARG A 431 -29.09 -4.20 29.41
CA ARG A 431 -29.17 -4.49 27.98
C ARG A 431 -28.19 -3.65 27.14
N CYS A 432 -27.46 -2.72 27.77
CA CYS A 432 -26.36 -2.00 27.11
C CYS A 432 -25.11 -2.88 27.13
N VAL A 433 -24.77 -3.46 26.02
CA VAL A 433 -23.59 -4.34 25.86
C VAL A 433 -22.45 -3.56 25.22
N GLU A 434 -21.33 -3.55 25.91
CA GLU A 434 -20.13 -2.85 25.45
C GLU A 434 -19.09 -3.84 24.95
N ILE A 435 -18.61 -3.64 23.70
CA ILE A 435 -17.67 -4.54 23.04
C ILE A 435 -16.28 -3.89 22.97
N GLY A 436 -15.29 -4.58 23.53
CA GLY A 436 -13.87 -4.19 23.42
C GLY A 436 -13.19 -4.74 22.15
N THR A 437 -11.99 -4.23 21.87
CA THR A 437 -11.23 -4.58 20.65
C THR A 437 -10.97 -6.07 20.48
N ALA A 438 -10.70 -6.81 21.59
CA ALA A 438 -10.52 -8.26 21.52
C ALA A 438 -11.81 -8.99 21.14
N GLU A 439 -12.96 -8.50 21.62
CA GLU A 439 -14.26 -9.07 21.26
C GLU A 439 -14.67 -8.68 19.83
N GLU A 440 -14.26 -7.50 19.32
CA GLU A 440 -14.44 -7.14 17.90
C GLU A 440 -13.72 -8.16 17.01
N ALA A 441 -12.49 -8.55 17.36
CA ALA A 441 -11.75 -9.58 16.63
C ALA A 441 -12.43 -10.95 16.71
N ALA A 442 -12.94 -11.33 17.87
CA ALA A 442 -13.71 -12.57 18.04
C ALA A 442 -15.01 -12.54 17.22
N ALA A 443 -15.72 -11.42 17.21
CA ALA A 443 -16.93 -11.22 16.40
C ALA A 443 -16.65 -11.34 14.89
N PHE A 444 -15.55 -10.74 14.43
CA PHE A 444 -15.13 -10.86 13.05
C PHE A 444 -14.80 -12.32 12.68
N ALA A 445 -13.98 -13.00 13.46
CA ALA A 445 -13.62 -14.39 13.22
C ALA A 445 -14.85 -15.30 13.19
N TRP A 446 -15.79 -15.08 14.12
CA TRP A 446 -17.06 -15.79 14.15
C TRP A 446 -17.88 -15.51 12.88
N LEU A 447 -18.03 -14.26 12.45
CA LEU A 447 -18.75 -13.92 11.21
C LEU A 447 -18.19 -14.67 10.00
N ILE A 448 -16.86 -14.66 9.83
CA ILE A 448 -16.20 -15.38 8.73
C ILE A 448 -16.50 -16.87 8.77
N GLN A 449 -16.53 -17.48 9.96
CA GLN A 449 -16.93 -18.88 10.11
C GLN A 449 -18.40 -19.12 9.71
N GLN A 450 -19.31 -18.22 10.10
CA GLN A 450 -20.73 -18.36 9.72
C GLN A 450 -20.95 -18.19 8.21
N VAL A 451 -20.24 -17.28 7.57
CA VAL A 451 -20.25 -17.11 6.11
C VAL A 451 -19.80 -18.41 5.43
N ARG A 452 -18.68 -18.99 5.88
CA ARG A 452 -18.17 -20.28 5.33
C ARG A 452 -19.11 -21.46 5.59
N ALA A 453 -19.81 -21.46 6.71
CA ALA A 453 -20.72 -22.51 7.11
C ALA A 453 -22.14 -22.36 6.55
N ASP A 454 -22.43 -21.30 5.77
CA ASP A 454 -23.76 -21.00 5.22
C ASP A 454 -24.84 -20.83 6.32
N LYS A 455 -24.46 -20.17 7.43
CA LYS A 455 -25.30 -19.99 8.62
C LYS A 455 -25.77 -18.55 8.85
N LEU A 456 -25.59 -17.68 7.85
CA LEU A 456 -26.07 -16.31 7.85
C LEU A 456 -27.02 -16.08 6.68
N TRP A 457 -27.92 -15.13 6.85
CA TRP A 457 -28.72 -14.54 5.80
C TRP A 457 -28.65 -13.01 5.84
N HIS A 458 -28.79 -12.38 4.69
CA HIS A 458 -28.95 -10.93 4.53
C HIS A 458 -29.81 -10.64 3.31
N PHE A 459 -30.28 -9.40 3.14
CA PHE A 459 -31.23 -9.07 2.07
C PHE A 459 -30.62 -8.76 0.70
N GLY A 460 -29.34 -9.11 0.47
CA GLY A 460 -28.68 -8.90 -0.80
C GLY A 460 -28.48 -7.42 -1.17
N GLN A 461 -28.01 -7.16 -2.39
CA GLN A 461 -27.72 -5.83 -2.87
C GLN A 461 -28.96 -4.93 -2.99
N GLU A 462 -30.08 -5.49 -3.47
CA GLU A 462 -31.32 -4.72 -3.64
C GLU A 462 -32.01 -4.40 -2.31
N GLY A 463 -32.01 -5.35 -1.36
CA GLY A 463 -32.69 -5.20 -0.08
C GLY A 463 -31.86 -4.53 1.02
N ALA A 464 -30.52 -4.61 0.95
CA ALA A 464 -29.58 -4.01 1.89
C ALA A 464 -28.34 -3.44 1.19
N PRO A 465 -28.51 -2.42 0.32
CA PRO A 465 -27.40 -1.89 -0.50
C PRO A 465 -26.25 -1.33 0.35
N THR A 466 -26.53 -0.73 1.50
CA THR A 466 -25.49 -0.19 2.40
C THR A 466 -24.64 -1.29 3.02
N LEU A 467 -25.24 -2.39 3.48
CA LEU A 467 -24.50 -3.53 4.02
C LEU A 467 -23.72 -4.25 2.92
N TRP A 468 -24.31 -4.42 1.75
CA TRP A 468 -23.64 -5.01 0.59
C TRP A 468 -22.39 -4.24 0.21
N HIS A 469 -22.51 -2.92 0.04
CA HIS A 469 -21.42 -2.03 -0.31
C HIS A 469 -20.34 -2.01 0.78
N ALA A 470 -20.74 -1.89 2.05
CA ALA A 470 -19.82 -1.90 3.18
C ALA A 470 -18.97 -3.19 3.25
N VAL A 471 -19.57 -4.36 3.01
CA VAL A 471 -18.83 -5.64 2.99
C VAL A 471 -17.92 -5.75 1.77
N ALA A 472 -18.37 -5.24 0.61
CA ALA A 472 -17.60 -5.24 -0.63
C ALA A 472 -16.30 -4.42 -0.54
N THR A 473 -16.35 -3.29 0.19
CA THR A 473 -15.25 -2.31 0.27
C THR A 473 -14.48 -2.35 1.60
N ALA A 474 -14.85 -3.27 2.48
CA ALA A 474 -14.24 -3.38 3.80
C ALA A 474 -12.82 -3.95 3.78
N ALA A 475 -11.94 -3.32 4.54
CA ALA A 475 -10.62 -3.82 4.89
C ALA A 475 -10.57 -4.39 6.30
N THR A 476 -9.47 -5.06 6.64
CA THR A 476 -9.22 -5.59 7.99
C THR A 476 -7.98 -5.00 8.61
N ARG A 477 -7.97 -4.86 9.94
CA ARG A 477 -6.79 -4.51 10.75
C ARG A 477 -6.40 -5.67 11.65
N VAL A 478 -5.12 -5.75 11.99
CA VAL A 478 -4.60 -6.73 12.95
C VAL A 478 -4.94 -6.29 14.39
N VAL A 479 -5.33 -7.24 15.22
CA VAL A 479 -5.66 -7.05 16.64
C VAL A 479 -4.91 -8.08 17.48
N GLY A 480 -4.06 -7.63 18.39
CA GLY A 480 -3.24 -8.52 19.24
C GLY A 480 -2.34 -9.45 18.41
N ASP A 481 -2.16 -10.69 18.87
CA ASP A 481 -1.29 -11.69 18.25
C ASP A 481 -1.92 -12.36 17.02
N GLY A 482 -2.32 -11.57 16.03
CA GLY A 482 -2.80 -12.10 14.73
C GLY A 482 -4.31 -12.23 14.59
N GLY A 483 -5.11 -11.74 15.55
CA GLY A 483 -6.56 -11.55 15.35
C GLY A 483 -6.81 -10.50 14.27
N LYS A 484 -7.96 -10.58 13.58
CA LYS A 484 -8.40 -9.57 12.60
C LYS A 484 -9.73 -8.96 13.02
N ALA A 485 -9.92 -7.69 12.74
CA ALA A 485 -11.20 -6.98 12.86
C ALA A 485 -11.38 -6.07 11.63
N TRP A 486 -12.61 -5.61 11.41
CA TRP A 486 -12.87 -4.60 10.38
C TRP A 486 -12.03 -3.33 10.65
N SER A 487 -11.49 -2.73 9.58
CA SER A 487 -10.73 -1.47 9.65
C SER A 487 -11.55 -0.33 9.06
N ARG A 488 -11.95 0.64 9.87
CA ARG A 488 -12.62 1.86 9.38
C ARG A 488 -11.67 2.73 8.58
N ARG A 489 -10.40 2.78 9.02
CA ARG A 489 -9.36 3.62 8.44
C ARG A 489 -8.91 3.15 7.05
N ASP A 490 -8.79 1.83 6.87
CA ASP A 490 -8.20 1.24 5.66
C ASP A 490 -9.27 0.84 4.62
N SER A 491 -10.56 1.06 4.93
CA SER A 491 -11.68 0.74 4.03
C SER A 491 -11.95 1.88 3.06
N GLU A 492 -12.30 1.56 1.81
CA GLU A 492 -12.55 2.55 0.75
C GLU A 492 -13.83 3.38 0.97
N SER A 493 -14.75 2.89 1.79
CA SER A 493 -16.04 3.54 2.06
C SER A 493 -16.49 3.36 3.50
N ASP A 494 -17.66 3.90 3.83
CA ASP A 494 -18.32 3.71 5.13
C ASP A 494 -18.63 2.22 5.39
N ILE A 495 -17.96 1.64 6.38
CA ILE A 495 -18.15 0.25 6.81
C ILE A 495 -18.93 0.13 8.13
N THR A 496 -19.53 1.20 8.64
CA THR A 496 -20.36 1.13 9.84
C THR A 496 -21.50 0.11 9.73
N PRO A 497 -22.10 -0.14 8.52
CA PRO A 497 -23.04 -1.24 8.34
C PRO A 497 -22.44 -2.63 8.57
N ALA A 498 -21.23 -2.89 8.07
CA ALA A 498 -20.57 -4.18 8.23
C ALA A 498 -20.13 -4.41 9.68
N THR A 499 -19.55 -3.39 10.33
CA THR A 499 -19.13 -3.45 11.74
C THR A 499 -20.31 -3.69 12.65
N SER A 500 -21.36 -2.84 12.57
CA SER A 500 -22.54 -2.96 13.43
C SER A 500 -23.30 -4.29 13.22
N ALA A 501 -23.45 -4.74 11.97
CA ALA A 501 -24.09 -6.03 11.67
C ALA A 501 -23.31 -7.22 12.28
N THR A 502 -21.97 -7.18 12.19
CA THR A 502 -21.08 -8.19 12.78
C THR A 502 -21.27 -8.28 14.30
N LEU A 503 -21.28 -7.12 14.98
CA LEU A 503 -21.44 -7.04 16.43
C LEU A 503 -22.83 -7.50 16.88
N ALA A 504 -23.89 -7.09 16.17
CA ALA A 504 -25.25 -7.51 16.48
C ALA A 504 -25.40 -9.04 16.39
N ALA A 505 -24.88 -9.63 15.31
CA ALA A 505 -24.97 -11.08 15.10
C ALA A 505 -24.16 -11.89 16.12
N TYR A 506 -22.95 -11.41 16.45
CA TYR A 506 -22.09 -12.07 17.43
C TYR A 506 -22.73 -12.08 18.84
N ILE A 507 -23.26 -10.95 19.28
CA ILE A 507 -23.93 -10.84 20.59
C ILE A 507 -25.20 -11.64 20.62
N LEU A 508 -26.00 -11.66 19.54
CA LEU A 508 -27.14 -12.54 19.46
C LEU A 508 -26.74 -14.01 19.65
N ASN A 509 -25.70 -14.47 18.96
CA ASN A 509 -25.23 -15.86 19.11
C ASN A 509 -24.67 -16.16 20.50
N ARG A 510 -23.97 -15.20 21.15
CA ARG A 510 -23.43 -15.35 22.49
C ARG A 510 -24.54 -15.45 23.53
N ASP A 511 -25.54 -14.58 23.45
CA ASP A 511 -26.49 -14.34 24.56
C ASP A 511 -27.84 -15.05 24.35
N ARG A 512 -28.14 -15.58 23.16
CA ARG A 512 -29.41 -16.30 22.89
C ARG A 512 -29.65 -17.49 23.81
N ARG A 513 -28.63 -18.21 24.25
CA ARG A 513 -28.75 -19.36 25.13
C ARG A 513 -29.25 -18.97 26.52
N ASN A 514 -28.86 -17.79 27.02
CA ASN A 514 -29.32 -17.26 28.28
C ASN A 514 -30.79 -16.80 28.20
N TYR A 515 -31.23 -16.36 27.02
CA TYR A 515 -32.62 -15.98 26.77
C TYR A 515 -33.57 -17.20 26.83
N ASP A 516 -33.17 -18.30 26.22
CA ASP A 516 -33.96 -19.55 26.23
C ASP A 516 -34.11 -20.13 27.66
N LEU A 517 -33.06 -20.02 28.48
CA LEU A 517 -33.12 -20.41 29.89
C LEU A 517 -34.07 -19.54 30.71
N MET A 518 -34.10 -18.23 30.49
CA MET A 518 -34.98 -17.31 31.21
C MET A 518 -36.45 -17.44 30.77
N SER A 519 -36.71 -17.77 29.50
CA SER A 519 -38.08 -18.02 29.00
C SER A 519 -38.66 -19.37 29.46
N SER A 520 -37.80 -20.31 29.88
CA SER A 520 -38.21 -21.61 30.41
C SER A 520 -38.47 -21.64 31.94
N ILE A 521 -38.17 -20.54 32.63
CA ILE A 521 -38.36 -20.38 34.10
C ILE A 521 -39.60 -19.53 34.45
N GLY A 522 -40.32 -19.00 33.42
CA GLY A 522 -41.52 -18.16 33.59
C GLY A 522 -42.85 -18.93 33.55
#